data_8c04f714e70671aaa41b627ae7b5d5cf
#
_entry.id   8c04f714e70671aaa41b627ae7b5d5cf
#
_cell.length_a   1.000
_cell.length_b   1.000
_cell.length_c   1.000
_cell.angle_alpha   90.00
_cell.angle_beta   90.00
_cell.angle_gamma   90.00
#
_symmetry.space_group_name_H-M   'P 1'
#
loop_
_entity.id
_entity.type
_entity.pdbx_description
1 polymer ?
#
loop_
_entity_poly.entity_id
_entity_poly.type
_entity_poly.pdbx_seq_one_letter_code
_entity_poly.pdbx_strand_id
1 'polypeptide(L)'
;MPFINALGYDVFNPLEVLPEMTCDIGTKKGEKIDYAIMKDDQPILLIECKHWKQDLNLHDNQLLRYFNVSKAKFGLLTNGIIYRFYTDLKEPNIMDDKPFLEVDITDLRDNQIEELKKFHKSYFDVDNDFSSASELKYM
;
A
#
# COMPACT_ATOMS: atom_id res chain seq x y z
N MET A 1 2.97 -6.40 -12.32
CA MET A 1 3.96 -5.85 -11.37
C MET A 1 4.67 -6.98 -10.64
N PRO A 2 6.00 -7.12 -10.83
CA PRO A 2 6.75 -8.24 -10.24
C PRO A 2 6.70 -8.29 -8.70
N PHE A 3 6.63 -7.13 -8.04
CA PHE A 3 6.56 -7.06 -6.58
C PHE A 3 5.30 -7.76 -6.05
N ILE A 4 4.16 -7.55 -6.69
CA ILE A 4 2.90 -8.21 -6.28
C ILE A 4 3.01 -9.72 -6.45
N ASN A 5 3.60 -10.18 -7.55
CA ASN A 5 3.85 -11.62 -7.75
C ASN A 5 4.77 -12.18 -6.68
N ALA A 6 5.82 -11.45 -6.30
CA ALA A 6 6.75 -11.88 -5.25
C ALA A 6 6.06 -12.02 -3.90
N LEU A 7 5.00 -11.26 -3.66
CA LEU A 7 4.18 -11.37 -2.45
C LEU A 7 3.14 -12.51 -2.53
N GLY A 8 3.14 -13.29 -3.60
CA GLY A 8 2.29 -14.48 -3.73
C GLY A 8 0.90 -14.24 -4.28
N TYR A 9 0.59 -13.02 -4.70
CA TYR A 9 -0.72 -12.71 -5.28
C TYR A 9 -0.75 -12.99 -6.77
N ASP A 10 -1.88 -13.49 -7.26
CA ASP A 10 -2.11 -13.72 -8.69
C ASP A 10 -2.63 -12.42 -9.33
N VAL A 11 -1.78 -11.75 -10.11
CA VAL A 11 -2.11 -10.48 -10.76
C VAL A 11 -3.19 -10.64 -11.83
N PHE A 12 -3.47 -11.85 -12.27
CA PHE A 12 -4.52 -12.13 -13.25
C PHE A 12 -5.86 -12.49 -12.62
N ASN A 13 -5.92 -12.60 -11.29
CA ASN A 13 -7.15 -12.91 -10.58
C ASN A 13 -7.73 -11.65 -9.93
N PRO A 14 -8.83 -11.09 -10.46
CA PRO A 14 -9.40 -9.84 -9.92
C PRO A 14 -9.95 -9.99 -8.50
N LEU A 15 -10.14 -11.20 -8.00
CA LEU A 15 -10.51 -11.42 -6.60
C LEU A 15 -9.32 -11.19 -5.65
N GLU A 16 -8.10 -11.24 -6.15
CA GLU A 16 -6.87 -11.00 -5.39
C GLU A 16 -6.24 -9.65 -5.69
N VAL A 17 -6.15 -9.27 -6.98
CA VAL A 17 -5.51 -8.03 -7.42
C VAL A 17 -6.41 -7.33 -8.42
N LEU A 18 -6.86 -6.15 -8.09
CA LEU A 18 -7.66 -5.33 -8.98
C LEU A 18 -6.78 -4.22 -9.58
N PRO A 19 -6.47 -4.29 -10.89
CA PRO A 19 -5.70 -3.23 -11.54
C PRO A 19 -6.60 -2.04 -11.87
N GLU A 20 -6.02 -0.85 -11.86
CA GLU A 20 -6.70 0.38 -12.26
C GLU A 20 -8.06 0.57 -11.59
N MET A 21 -8.12 0.36 -10.26
CA MET A 21 -9.36 0.54 -9.52
C MET A 21 -9.82 1.99 -9.63
N THR A 22 -11.04 2.19 -10.13
CA THR A 22 -11.64 3.51 -10.29
C THR A 22 -12.40 3.90 -9.05
N CYS A 23 -12.26 5.16 -8.65
CA CYS A 23 -13.03 5.76 -7.56
C CYS A 23 -13.35 7.21 -7.91
N ASP A 24 -14.59 7.60 -7.72
CA ASP A 24 -15.02 8.99 -7.92
C ASP A 24 -14.98 9.71 -6.56
N ILE A 25 -14.18 10.76 -6.47
CA ILE A 25 -14.00 11.52 -5.24
C ILE A 25 -14.31 12.99 -5.51
N GLY A 26 -15.49 13.44 -5.10
CA GLY A 26 -15.91 14.82 -5.29
C GLY A 26 -15.87 15.23 -6.76
N THR A 27 -15.05 16.22 -7.10
CA THR A 27 -14.85 16.66 -8.48
C THR A 27 -13.82 15.83 -9.24
N LYS A 28 -13.17 14.88 -8.59
CA LYS A 28 -12.10 14.06 -9.14
C LYS A 28 -12.65 12.73 -9.63
N LYS A 29 -13.46 12.76 -10.67
CA LYS A 29 -14.07 11.57 -11.23
C LYS A 29 -13.15 10.88 -12.22
N GLY A 30 -13.20 9.55 -12.23
CA GLY A 30 -12.43 8.74 -13.16
C GLY A 30 -10.96 8.56 -12.78
N GLU A 31 -10.51 9.08 -11.62
CA GLU A 31 -9.18 8.79 -11.12
C GLU A 31 -9.05 7.30 -10.80
N LYS A 32 -7.86 6.75 -10.98
CA LYS A 32 -7.60 5.33 -10.78
C LYS A 32 -6.40 5.14 -9.88
N ILE A 33 -6.51 4.17 -8.97
CA ILE A 33 -5.35 3.65 -8.24
C ILE A 33 -4.75 2.51 -9.07
N ASP A 34 -3.43 2.39 -9.11
CA ASP A 34 -2.77 1.46 -10.02
C ASP A 34 -3.11 0.00 -9.72
N TYR A 35 -3.06 -0.39 -8.43
CA TYR A 35 -3.42 -1.74 -8.00
C TYR A 35 -4.08 -1.70 -6.64
N ALA A 36 -5.00 -2.63 -6.41
CA ALA A 36 -5.56 -2.90 -5.09
C ALA A 36 -5.44 -4.39 -4.80
N ILE A 37 -4.88 -4.73 -3.66
CA ILE A 37 -4.92 -6.11 -3.15
C ILE A 37 -6.27 -6.29 -2.47
N MET A 38 -6.99 -7.32 -2.88
CA MET A 38 -8.37 -7.58 -2.46
C MET A 38 -8.45 -8.79 -1.54
N LYS A 39 -9.36 -8.72 -0.58
CA LYS A 39 -9.74 -9.86 0.28
C LYS A 39 -11.22 -9.72 0.62
N ASP A 40 -11.99 -10.77 0.36
CA ASP A 40 -13.44 -10.78 0.65
C ASP A 40 -14.16 -9.59 0.00
N ASP A 41 -13.84 -9.30 -1.26
CA ASP A 41 -14.38 -8.21 -2.07
C ASP A 41 -14.09 -6.80 -1.51
N GLN A 42 -13.13 -6.68 -0.60
CA GLN A 42 -12.70 -5.39 -0.06
C GLN A 42 -11.22 -5.14 -0.35
N PRO A 43 -10.84 -3.91 -0.69
CA PRO A 43 -9.43 -3.57 -0.79
C PRO A 43 -8.80 -3.56 0.60
N ILE A 44 -7.64 -4.20 0.73
CA ILE A 44 -6.87 -4.24 1.98
C ILE A 44 -5.55 -3.48 1.87
N LEU A 45 -5.01 -3.37 0.66
CA LEU A 45 -3.79 -2.62 0.37
C LEU A 45 -3.96 -1.92 -0.97
N LEU A 46 -3.80 -0.60 -0.99
CA LEU A 46 -3.81 0.20 -2.21
C LEU A 46 -2.36 0.47 -2.63
N ILE A 47 -2.08 0.35 -3.92
CA ILE A 47 -0.73 0.51 -4.45
C ILE A 47 -0.73 1.56 -5.55
N GLU A 48 0.11 2.58 -5.41
CA GLU A 48 0.35 3.57 -6.44
C GLU A 48 1.81 3.56 -6.85
N CYS A 49 2.04 3.45 -8.16
CA CYS A 49 3.37 3.43 -8.76
C CYS A 49 3.67 4.78 -9.40
N LYS A 50 4.84 5.34 -9.10
CA LYS A 50 5.32 6.57 -9.70
C LYS A 50 6.51 6.28 -10.60
N HIS A 51 6.76 7.15 -11.58
CA HIS A 51 7.97 7.07 -12.38
C HIS A 51 9.19 7.28 -11.46
N TRP A 52 10.28 6.55 -11.72
CA TRP A 52 11.45 6.58 -10.83
C TRP A 52 12.07 7.96 -10.67
N LYS A 53 11.84 8.89 -11.62
CA LYS A 53 12.32 10.27 -11.55
C LYS A 53 11.39 11.19 -10.77
N GLN A 54 10.18 10.74 -10.43
CA GLN A 54 9.22 11.54 -9.68
C GLN A 54 9.48 11.42 -8.18
N ASP A 55 9.26 12.52 -7.45
CA ASP A 55 9.31 12.50 -6.00
C ASP A 55 8.20 11.63 -5.44
N LEU A 56 8.51 10.83 -4.43
CA LEU A 56 7.51 10.07 -3.69
C LEU A 56 6.85 10.95 -2.65
N ASN A 57 6.12 11.95 -3.12
CA ASN A 57 5.41 12.90 -2.26
C ASN A 57 3.96 12.46 -2.12
N LEU A 58 3.52 12.31 -0.86
CA LEU A 58 2.15 11.89 -0.55
C LEU A 58 1.14 13.03 -0.74
N HIS A 59 1.57 14.29 -0.66
CA HIS A 59 0.68 15.44 -0.81
C HIS A 59 0.10 15.49 -2.23
N ASP A 60 -1.19 15.78 -2.34
CA ASP A 60 -1.94 15.83 -3.60
C ASP A 60 -1.90 14.53 -4.39
N ASN A 61 -1.57 13.44 -3.72
CA ASN A 61 -1.42 12.12 -4.33
C ASN A 61 -2.77 11.40 -4.33
N GLN A 62 -3.01 10.64 -5.40
CA GLN A 62 -4.22 9.83 -5.52
C GLN A 62 -4.33 8.80 -4.40
N LEU A 63 -3.21 8.21 -3.99
CA LEU A 63 -3.19 7.21 -2.94
C LEU A 63 -3.82 7.74 -1.64
N LEU A 64 -3.43 8.95 -1.24
CA LEU A 64 -3.98 9.59 -0.04
C LEU A 64 -5.50 9.77 -0.14
N ARG A 65 -5.97 10.28 -1.27
CA ARG A 65 -7.40 10.52 -1.48
C ARG A 65 -8.21 9.22 -1.47
N TYR A 66 -7.72 8.20 -2.18
CA TYR A 66 -8.42 6.91 -2.24
C TYR A 66 -8.42 6.20 -0.90
N PHE A 67 -7.32 6.23 -0.19
CA PHE A 67 -7.22 5.62 1.12
C PHE A 67 -8.27 6.21 2.08
N ASN A 68 -8.39 7.53 2.08
CA ASN A 68 -9.28 8.22 3.03
C ASN A 68 -10.77 7.92 2.81
N VAL A 69 -11.16 7.51 1.59
CA VAL A 69 -12.55 7.17 1.27
C VAL A 69 -12.79 5.68 1.14
N SER A 70 -11.75 4.86 1.19
CA SER A 70 -11.84 3.40 1.09
C SER A 70 -11.86 2.75 2.47
N LYS A 71 -12.03 1.42 2.48
CA LYS A 71 -11.90 0.62 3.71
C LYS A 71 -10.51 -0.02 3.84
N ALA A 72 -9.60 0.28 2.92
CA ALA A 72 -8.24 -0.23 2.98
C ALA A 72 -7.53 0.28 4.23
N LYS A 73 -6.71 -0.57 4.83
CA LYS A 73 -5.92 -0.22 6.02
C LYS A 73 -4.47 0.08 5.71
N PHE A 74 -4.02 -0.23 4.51
CA PHE A 74 -2.63 -0.03 4.11
C PHE A 74 -2.56 0.61 2.73
N GLY A 75 -1.55 1.45 2.55
CA GLY A 75 -1.21 2.04 1.26
C GLY A 75 0.27 1.86 0.98
N LEU A 76 0.60 1.63 -0.27
CA LEU A 76 1.97 1.51 -0.75
C LEU A 76 2.20 2.52 -1.87
N LEU A 77 3.20 3.38 -1.67
CA LEU A 77 3.67 4.31 -2.68
C LEU A 77 5.08 3.87 -3.10
N THR A 78 5.30 3.68 -4.39
CA THR A 78 6.58 3.19 -4.88
C THR A 78 6.97 3.80 -6.23
N ASN A 79 8.27 3.91 -6.46
CA ASN A 79 8.83 4.25 -7.77
C ASN A 79 9.59 3.05 -8.38
N GLY A 80 9.40 1.85 -7.86
CA GLY A 80 10.08 0.65 -8.29
C GLY A 80 11.39 0.35 -7.54
N ILE A 81 11.93 1.34 -6.85
CA ILE A 81 13.18 1.23 -6.06
C ILE A 81 12.88 1.43 -4.59
N ILE A 82 12.19 2.51 -4.27
CA ILE A 82 11.77 2.83 -2.90
C ILE A 82 10.32 2.39 -2.73
N TYR A 83 10.02 1.76 -1.61
CA TYR A 83 8.69 1.30 -1.24
C TYR A 83 8.33 1.90 0.11
N ARG A 84 7.29 2.75 0.15
CA ARG A 84 6.80 3.41 1.36
C ARG A 84 5.44 2.88 1.72
N PHE A 85 5.34 2.27 2.90
CA PHE A 85 4.10 1.69 3.42
C PHE A 85 3.48 2.62 4.44
N TYR A 86 2.18 2.90 4.27
CA TYR A 86 1.40 3.82 5.10
C TYR A 86 0.21 3.12 5.72
N THR A 87 -0.24 3.63 6.85
CA THR A 87 -1.49 3.22 7.48
C THR A 87 -2.12 4.41 8.22
N ASP A 88 -3.17 4.17 9.00
CA ASP A 88 -3.93 5.22 9.69
C ASP A 88 -3.78 5.13 11.22
N LEU A 89 -2.56 5.20 11.73
CA LEU A 89 -2.28 5.04 13.16
C LEU A 89 -2.79 6.20 14.01
N LYS A 90 -2.78 7.44 13.48
CA LYS A 90 -3.16 8.62 14.24
C LYS A 90 -4.67 8.82 14.30
N GLU A 91 -5.35 8.62 13.18
CA GLU A 91 -6.78 8.88 13.05
C GLU A 91 -7.40 7.87 12.08
N PRO A 92 -8.43 7.11 12.50
CA PRO A 92 -9.02 6.08 11.65
C PRO A 92 -9.46 6.63 10.29
N ASN A 93 -9.14 5.89 9.23
CA ASN A 93 -9.46 6.18 7.83
C ASN A 93 -8.80 7.44 7.27
N ILE A 94 -7.85 8.03 8.00
CA ILE A 94 -7.04 9.14 7.49
C ILE A 94 -5.59 8.68 7.48
N MET A 95 -5.04 8.53 6.28
CA MET A 95 -3.66 8.04 6.11
C MET A 95 -2.66 8.97 6.79
N ASP A 96 -1.75 8.40 7.55
CA ASP A 96 -0.65 9.15 8.18
C ASP A 96 0.20 9.83 7.10
N ASP A 97 0.79 10.96 7.43
CA ASP A 97 1.65 11.72 6.52
C ASP A 97 3.05 11.09 6.37
N LYS A 98 3.43 10.19 7.27
CA LYS A 98 4.72 9.51 7.24
C LYS A 98 4.54 8.00 7.15
N PRO A 99 5.40 7.31 6.37
CA PRO A 99 5.32 5.84 6.30
C PRO A 99 5.76 5.21 7.61
N PHE A 100 5.20 4.03 7.92
CA PHE A 100 5.66 3.22 9.04
C PHE A 100 6.82 2.29 8.63
N LEU A 101 6.98 2.06 7.33
CA LEU A 101 8.06 1.24 6.77
C LEU A 101 8.47 1.83 5.44
N GLU A 102 9.78 2.02 5.27
CA GLU A 102 10.37 2.44 4.01
C GLU A 102 11.51 1.51 3.68
N VAL A 103 11.50 0.93 2.49
CA VAL A 103 12.56 0.03 2.04
C VAL A 103 13.07 0.45 0.68
N ASP A 104 14.40 0.30 0.50
CA ASP A 104 15.09 0.45 -0.77
C ASP A 104 15.50 -0.95 -1.22
N ILE A 105 14.97 -1.42 -2.35
CA ILE A 105 15.24 -2.78 -2.82
C ILE A 105 16.67 -3.00 -3.26
N THR A 106 17.45 -1.93 -3.47
CA THR A 106 18.87 -2.01 -3.78
C THR A 106 19.74 -2.17 -2.53
N ASP A 107 19.15 -2.00 -1.35
CA ASP A 107 19.86 -2.08 -0.06
C ASP A 107 18.93 -2.69 1.01
N LEU A 108 18.41 -3.89 0.72
CA LEU A 108 17.52 -4.58 1.65
C LEU A 108 18.29 -5.17 2.83
N ARG A 109 17.77 -4.91 4.02
CA ARG A 109 18.28 -5.47 5.27
C ARG A 109 17.40 -6.62 5.72
N ASP A 110 17.96 -7.56 6.50
CA ASP A 110 17.23 -8.75 6.94
C ASP A 110 15.95 -8.43 7.71
N ASN A 111 15.99 -7.42 8.59
CA ASN A 111 14.81 -6.99 9.33
C ASN A 111 13.72 -6.42 8.42
N GLN A 112 14.12 -5.75 7.33
CA GLN A 112 13.16 -5.21 6.34
C GLN A 112 12.52 -6.34 5.53
N ILE A 113 13.27 -7.37 5.19
CA ILE A 113 12.74 -8.55 4.50
C ILE A 113 11.68 -9.22 5.36
N GLU A 114 11.93 -9.37 6.66
CA GLU A 114 10.95 -9.97 7.58
C GLU A 114 9.67 -9.12 7.65
N GLU A 115 9.78 -7.79 7.63
CA GLU A 115 8.61 -6.92 7.61
C GLU A 115 7.83 -7.02 6.29
N LEU A 116 8.53 -7.12 5.15
CA LEU A 116 7.89 -7.30 3.85
C LEU A 116 7.14 -8.64 3.76
N LYS A 117 7.65 -9.70 4.37
CA LYS A 117 6.99 -11.00 4.38
C LYS A 117 5.61 -10.97 5.00
N LYS A 118 5.35 -10.05 5.90
CA LYS A 118 4.03 -9.90 6.53
C LYS A 118 2.94 -9.53 5.52
N PHE A 119 3.32 -8.95 4.39
CA PHE A 119 2.39 -8.62 3.31
C PHE A 119 2.23 -9.73 2.28
N HIS A 120 2.99 -10.83 2.41
CA HIS A 120 2.81 -11.99 1.56
C HIS A 120 1.42 -12.57 1.78
N LYS A 121 0.78 -13.03 0.68
CA LYS A 121 -0.59 -13.55 0.71
C LYS A 121 -0.83 -14.58 1.82
N SER A 122 0.15 -15.44 2.07
CA SER A 122 0.04 -16.50 3.09
C SER A 122 0.08 -15.99 4.53
N TYR A 123 0.59 -14.77 4.76
CA TYR A 123 0.84 -14.24 6.09
C TYR A 123 0.08 -12.93 6.37
N PHE A 124 -0.54 -12.32 5.36
CA PHE A 124 -1.18 -11.01 5.52
C PHE A 124 -2.38 -11.13 6.47
N ASP A 125 -2.25 -10.48 7.61
CA ASP A 125 -3.29 -10.34 8.62
C ASP A 125 -3.42 -8.85 8.92
N VAL A 126 -4.52 -8.23 8.52
CA VAL A 126 -4.69 -6.79 8.61
C VAL A 126 -4.53 -6.30 10.05
N ASP A 127 -5.12 -6.99 11.02
CA ASP A 127 -5.07 -6.57 12.42
C ASP A 127 -3.67 -6.71 13.02
N ASN A 128 -3.01 -7.85 12.81
CA ASN A 128 -1.66 -8.07 13.29
C ASN A 128 -0.66 -7.14 12.61
N ASP A 129 -0.80 -6.94 11.30
CA ASP A 129 0.10 -6.07 10.56
C ASP A 129 -0.09 -4.61 10.96
N PHE A 130 -1.31 -4.19 11.29
CA PHE A 130 -1.58 -2.87 11.84
C PHE A 130 -0.88 -2.68 13.20
N SER A 131 -0.95 -3.66 14.08
CA SER A 131 -0.25 -3.63 15.38
C SER A 131 1.26 -3.56 15.19
N SER A 132 1.81 -4.36 14.25
CA SER A 132 3.24 -4.33 13.92
C SER A 132 3.69 -2.99 13.37
N ALA A 133 2.85 -2.35 12.54
CA ALA A 133 3.13 -1.02 12.00
C ALA A 133 3.24 0.01 13.11
N SER A 134 2.37 -0.06 14.12
CA SER A 134 2.43 0.81 15.29
C SER A 134 3.75 0.65 16.02
N GLU A 135 4.18 -0.59 16.24
CA GLU A 135 5.46 -0.87 16.90
C GLU A 135 6.64 -0.31 16.10
N LEU A 136 6.65 -0.49 14.79
CA LEU A 136 7.71 0.02 13.92
C LEU A 136 7.81 1.54 13.97
N LYS A 137 6.67 2.23 13.92
CA LYS A 137 6.64 3.70 13.81
C LYS A 137 7.02 4.39 15.11
N TYR A 138 6.66 3.80 16.24
CA TYR A 138 6.83 4.43 17.56
C TYR A 138 7.93 3.79 18.42
N MET A 139 8.76 2.96 17.82
CA MET A 139 9.95 2.41 18.48
C MET A 139 11.05 3.44 18.62
#